data_00bd48474d2ebe59349111ead924dde8
#
_entry.id   00bd48474d2ebe59349111ead924dde8
#
_cell.length_a   1.000
_cell.length_b   1.000
_cell.length_c   1.000
_cell.angle_alpha   90.00
_cell.angle_beta   90.00
_cell.angle_gamma   90.00
#
_symmetry.space_group_name_H-M   'P 1'
#
loop_
_entity.id
_entity.type
_entity.pdbx_description
1 polymer ?
#
loop_
_entity_poly.entity_id
_entity_poly.type
_entity_poly.pdbx_seq_one_letter_code
_entity_poly.pdbx_strand_id
1 'polypeptide(L)'
;MSKQRKAEAVLNEPYENQVVQQRTLFQETWMRFRRSKTAMFGLCFLLVLVVISVGTLVIDLVSNNSFYDAYVVAQDPVNRLQGPSGSHILGMDELGRDILMRILWGARYSLFMSLLSIGFALVLGGMLGAIAGYFGG
;
A
#
# COMPACT_ATOMS: atom_id res chain seq x y z
N MET A 1 -19.24 -14.14 -57.47
CA MET A 1 -19.11 -12.64 -57.47
C MET A 1 -19.45 -11.97 -56.13
N SER A 2 -19.77 -12.68 -55.03
CA SER A 2 -20.21 -12.03 -53.76
C SER A 2 -19.16 -11.86 -52.68
N LYS A 3 -18.09 -12.67 -52.66
CA LYS A 3 -17.04 -12.59 -51.64
C LYS A 3 -16.04 -11.45 -51.85
N GLN A 4 -15.73 -11.11 -53.13
CA GLN A 4 -14.80 -10.00 -53.42
C GLN A 4 -15.41 -8.62 -53.09
N ARG A 5 -16.69 -8.41 -53.41
CA ARG A 5 -17.37 -7.14 -53.03
C ARG A 5 -17.48 -6.89 -51.56
N LYS A 6 -17.56 -7.95 -50.71
CA LYS A 6 -17.53 -7.80 -49.27
C LYS A 6 -16.14 -7.44 -48.73
N ALA A 7 -15.08 -7.95 -49.38
CA ALA A 7 -13.72 -7.61 -48.99
C ALA A 7 -13.36 -6.15 -49.33
N GLU A 8 -13.80 -5.67 -50.52
CA GLU A 8 -13.60 -4.28 -50.92
C GLU A 8 -14.43 -3.28 -50.11
N ALA A 9 -15.63 -3.68 -49.67
CA ALA A 9 -16.43 -2.83 -48.76
C ALA A 9 -15.79 -2.67 -47.38
N VAL A 10 -15.11 -3.70 -46.86
CA VAL A 10 -14.39 -3.64 -45.59
C VAL A 10 -13.10 -2.81 -45.69
N LEU A 11 -12.47 -2.76 -46.88
CA LEU A 11 -11.26 -1.96 -47.10
C LEU A 11 -11.57 -0.47 -47.37
N ASN A 12 -12.80 -0.14 -47.74
CA ASN A 12 -13.24 1.23 -48.03
C ASN A 12 -14.06 1.86 -46.90
N GLU A 13 -14.23 1.20 -45.75
CA GLU A 13 -14.78 1.86 -44.59
C GLU A 13 -13.79 2.94 -44.15
N PRO A 14 -14.20 4.22 -44.07
CA PRO A 14 -13.31 5.27 -43.60
C PRO A 14 -12.84 4.93 -42.20
N TYR A 15 -11.52 4.98 -42.02
CA TYR A 15 -10.84 4.76 -40.71
C TYR A 15 -11.39 5.64 -39.59
N GLU A 16 -12.26 6.57 -39.92
CA GLU A 16 -12.91 7.54 -39.06
C GLU A 16 -13.90 6.91 -38.05
N ASN A 17 -14.41 5.70 -38.32
CA ASN A 17 -15.36 4.99 -37.45
C ASN A 17 -14.72 3.91 -36.56
N GLN A 18 -13.43 3.66 -36.70
CA GLN A 18 -12.67 2.97 -35.66
C GLN A 18 -12.32 3.97 -34.57
N VAL A 19 -13.32 4.45 -33.88
CA VAL A 19 -13.11 5.00 -32.51
C VAL A 19 -12.59 3.83 -31.66
N VAL A 20 -11.30 3.57 -31.83
CA VAL A 20 -10.56 2.80 -30.83
C VAL A 20 -10.77 3.60 -29.54
N GLN A 21 -11.72 3.16 -28.73
CA GLN A 21 -11.86 3.68 -27.37
C GLN A 21 -10.48 3.54 -26.74
N GLN A 22 -9.70 4.60 -26.80
CA GLN A 22 -8.43 4.70 -26.11
C GLN A 22 -8.77 4.69 -24.62
N ARG A 23 -8.97 3.47 -24.11
CA ARG A 23 -9.04 3.26 -22.67
C ARG A 23 -7.74 3.82 -22.11
N THR A 24 -7.85 4.77 -21.21
CA THR A 24 -6.65 5.33 -20.59
C THR A 24 -5.85 4.20 -19.99
N LEU A 25 -4.52 4.23 -20.13
CA LEU A 25 -3.59 3.22 -19.59
C LEU A 25 -3.91 2.87 -18.13
N PHE A 26 -4.38 3.85 -17.39
CA PHE A 26 -4.84 3.68 -16.01
C PHE A 26 -6.06 2.75 -15.90
N GLN A 27 -7.06 2.88 -16.79
CA GLN A 27 -8.26 2.04 -16.73
C GLN A 27 -7.95 0.58 -17.07
N GLU A 28 -7.05 0.34 -18.04
CA GLU A 28 -6.62 -1.02 -18.37
C GLU A 28 -5.83 -1.66 -17.24
N THR A 29 -4.89 -0.90 -16.67
CA THR A 29 -4.08 -1.35 -15.53
C THR A 29 -4.97 -1.65 -14.33
N TRP A 30 -5.93 -0.79 -14.02
CA TRP A 30 -6.87 -0.99 -12.92
C TRP A 30 -7.76 -2.23 -13.12
N MET A 31 -8.27 -2.45 -14.32
CA MET A 31 -9.05 -3.66 -14.62
C MET A 31 -8.23 -4.94 -14.50
N ARG A 32 -6.98 -4.93 -14.97
CA ARG A 32 -6.06 -6.07 -14.82
C ARG A 32 -5.73 -6.32 -13.35
N PHE A 33 -5.47 -5.25 -12.60
CA PHE A 33 -5.19 -5.30 -11.18
C PHE A 33 -6.35 -5.90 -10.39
N ARG A 34 -7.57 -5.40 -10.62
CA ARG A 34 -8.79 -5.88 -9.97
C ARG A 34 -9.12 -7.35 -10.29
N ARG A 35 -8.67 -7.85 -11.44
CA ARG A 35 -8.86 -9.25 -11.82
C ARG A 35 -7.90 -10.20 -11.11
N SER A 36 -6.80 -9.72 -10.59
CA SER A 36 -5.82 -10.49 -9.81
C SER A 36 -6.24 -10.57 -8.34
N LYS A 37 -6.62 -11.74 -7.87
CA LYS A 37 -7.01 -11.98 -6.47
C LYS A 37 -5.86 -11.65 -5.50
N THR A 38 -4.64 -12.03 -5.86
CA THR A 38 -3.43 -11.78 -5.06
C THR A 38 -3.15 -10.28 -4.92
N ALA A 39 -3.28 -9.52 -6.01
CA ALA A 39 -3.10 -8.07 -5.98
C ALA A 39 -4.17 -7.37 -5.14
N MET A 40 -5.42 -7.82 -5.24
CA MET A 40 -6.51 -7.29 -4.41
C MET A 40 -6.31 -7.60 -2.92
N PHE A 41 -5.83 -8.80 -2.59
CA PHE A 41 -5.50 -9.15 -1.20
C PHE A 41 -4.38 -8.25 -0.66
N GLY A 42 -3.30 -8.05 -1.43
CA GLY A 42 -2.20 -7.16 -1.06
C GLY A 42 -2.64 -5.70 -0.88
N LEU A 43 -3.51 -5.21 -1.77
CA LEU A 43 -4.08 -3.87 -1.64
C LEU A 43 -4.93 -3.72 -0.38
N CYS A 44 -5.80 -4.70 -0.11
CA CYS A 44 -6.64 -4.70 1.09
C CYS A 44 -5.78 -4.69 2.36
N PHE A 45 -4.75 -5.53 2.43
CA PHE A 45 -3.81 -5.58 3.55
C PHE A 45 -3.09 -4.24 3.75
N LEU A 46 -2.61 -3.64 2.66
CA LEU A 46 -1.97 -2.33 2.70
C LEU A 46 -2.92 -1.23 3.19
N LEU A 47 -4.18 -1.24 2.72
CA LEU A 47 -5.19 -0.29 3.18
C LEU A 47 -5.46 -0.44 4.68
N VAL A 48 -5.54 -1.66 5.20
CA VAL A 48 -5.69 -1.91 6.64
C VAL A 48 -4.54 -1.28 7.43
N LEU A 49 -3.29 -1.48 6.99
CA LEU A 49 -2.12 -0.88 7.64
C LEU A 49 -2.15 0.65 7.60
N VAL A 50 -2.56 1.24 6.47
CA VAL A 50 -2.71 2.70 6.34
C VAL A 50 -3.79 3.22 7.27
N VAL A 51 -4.93 2.55 7.36
CA VAL A 51 -6.03 2.94 8.27
C VAL A 51 -5.58 2.89 9.72
N ILE A 52 -4.87 1.82 10.14
CA ILE A 52 -4.30 1.71 11.48
C ILE A 52 -3.30 2.86 11.73
N SER A 53 -2.40 3.12 10.79
CA SER A 53 -1.38 4.16 10.91
C SER A 53 -1.98 5.57 11.03
N VAL A 54 -2.98 5.88 10.21
CA VAL A 54 -3.70 7.15 10.28
C VAL A 54 -4.54 7.23 11.56
N GLY A 55 -5.19 6.14 11.94
CA GLY A 55 -6.00 6.06 13.17
C GLY A 55 -5.16 6.35 14.42
N THR A 56 -4.00 5.71 14.57
CA THR A 56 -3.09 5.96 15.70
C THR A 56 -2.57 7.40 15.71
N LEU A 57 -2.30 7.98 14.53
CA LEU A 57 -1.87 9.37 14.41
C LEU A 57 -2.99 10.34 14.86
N VAL A 58 -4.22 10.10 14.45
CA VAL A 58 -5.37 10.91 14.87
C VAL A 58 -5.60 10.81 16.37
N ILE A 59 -5.51 9.61 16.94
CA ILE A 59 -5.63 9.40 18.40
C ILE A 59 -4.56 10.20 19.14
N ASP A 60 -3.31 10.15 18.70
CA ASP A 60 -2.23 10.91 19.34
C ASP A 60 -2.46 12.43 19.27
N LEU A 61 -2.90 12.94 18.12
CA LEU A 61 -3.19 14.36 17.94
C LEU A 61 -4.35 14.83 18.82
N VAL A 62 -5.41 14.04 18.93
CA VAL A 62 -6.60 14.39 19.71
C VAL A 62 -6.34 14.27 21.21
N SER A 63 -5.59 13.24 21.64
CA SER A 63 -5.28 12.98 23.05
C SER A 63 -4.01 13.69 23.53
N ASN A 64 -3.36 14.51 22.68
CA ASN A 64 -2.09 15.17 23.00
C ASN A 64 -1.03 14.18 23.52
N ASN A 65 -0.91 13.03 22.87
CA ASN A 65 -0.04 11.90 23.22
C ASN A 65 -0.36 11.20 24.57
N SER A 66 -1.36 11.64 25.30
CA SER A 66 -1.69 11.02 26.61
C SER A 66 -2.04 9.55 26.47
N PHE A 67 -2.69 9.16 25.36
CA PHE A 67 -3.00 7.75 25.09
C PHE A 67 -1.75 6.93 24.82
N TYR A 68 -0.82 7.48 24.04
CA TYR A 68 0.46 6.84 23.74
C TYR A 68 1.25 6.58 25.01
N ASP A 69 1.38 7.60 25.88
CA ASP A 69 2.12 7.48 27.13
C ASP A 69 1.47 6.46 28.08
N ALA A 70 0.13 6.44 28.17
CA ALA A 70 -0.60 5.57 29.08
C ALA A 70 -0.61 4.09 28.63
N TYR A 71 -0.67 3.80 27.32
CA TYR A 71 -0.90 2.42 26.84
C TYR A 71 0.29 1.82 26.08
N VAL A 72 1.17 2.64 25.52
CA VAL A 72 2.30 2.17 24.70
C VAL A 72 3.63 2.26 25.44
N VAL A 73 3.83 3.33 26.21
CA VAL A 73 5.08 3.62 26.94
C VAL A 73 5.02 3.19 28.40
N ALA A 74 3.85 3.31 29.04
CA ALA A 74 3.66 2.96 30.44
C ALA A 74 4.16 1.52 30.71
N GLN A 75 4.93 1.38 31.81
CA GLN A 75 5.53 0.12 32.22
C GLN A 75 4.81 -0.40 33.45
N ASP A 76 4.48 -1.68 33.49
CA ASP A 76 3.96 -2.38 34.64
C ASP A 76 4.91 -3.53 35.02
N PRO A 77 5.91 -3.28 35.86
CA PRO A 77 6.89 -4.30 36.24
C PRO A 77 6.29 -5.48 36.99
N VAL A 78 5.10 -5.31 37.59
CA VAL A 78 4.40 -6.35 38.36
C VAL A 78 3.81 -7.42 37.40
N ASN A 79 3.26 -6.99 36.28
CA ASN A 79 2.60 -7.85 35.34
C ASN A 79 3.47 -8.15 34.09
N ARG A 80 4.80 -7.96 34.19
CA ARG A 80 5.74 -8.27 33.11
C ARG A 80 5.64 -9.72 32.68
N LEU A 81 5.82 -9.97 31.37
CA LEU A 81 5.76 -11.31 30.75
C LEU A 81 4.41 -12.00 30.93
N GLN A 82 3.36 -11.26 31.25
CA GLN A 82 2.03 -11.84 31.34
C GLN A 82 1.60 -12.34 29.96
N GLY A 83 1.12 -13.59 29.91
CA GLY A 83 0.59 -14.18 28.70
C GLY A 83 -0.69 -13.50 28.19
N PRO A 84 -1.18 -13.90 27.00
CA PRO A 84 -2.41 -13.37 26.43
C PRO A 84 -3.58 -13.48 27.43
N SER A 85 -4.32 -12.38 27.60
CA SER A 85 -5.43 -12.25 28.54
C SER A 85 -6.54 -11.38 27.94
N GLY A 86 -7.70 -11.31 28.61
CA GLY A 86 -8.81 -10.47 28.15
C GLY A 86 -8.51 -8.96 28.15
N SER A 87 -7.55 -8.51 28.97
CA SER A 87 -7.08 -7.12 29.02
C SER A 87 -5.89 -6.87 28.08
N HIS A 88 -5.05 -7.88 27.83
CA HIS A 88 -3.85 -7.81 27.00
C HIS A 88 -3.86 -8.97 25.99
N ILE A 89 -4.45 -8.72 24.81
CA ILE A 89 -4.73 -9.77 23.80
C ILE A 89 -3.47 -10.52 23.35
N LEU A 90 -2.35 -9.85 23.19
CA LEU A 90 -1.05 -10.45 22.84
C LEU A 90 -0.11 -10.59 24.04
N GLY A 91 -0.58 -10.27 25.25
CA GLY A 91 0.24 -10.28 26.44
C GLY A 91 1.11 -9.03 26.59
N MET A 92 2.04 -9.10 27.56
CA MET A 92 2.96 -8.02 27.90
C MET A 92 4.41 -8.41 27.63
N ASP A 93 5.24 -7.41 27.35
CA ASP A 93 6.68 -7.57 27.13
C ASP A 93 7.47 -7.68 28.44
N GLU A 94 8.79 -7.75 28.36
CA GLU A 94 9.70 -7.80 29.50
C GLU A 94 9.62 -6.56 30.41
N LEU A 95 9.10 -5.47 29.91
CA LEU A 95 8.93 -4.20 30.64
C LEU A 95 7.48 -3.96 31.07
N GLY A 96 6.59 -4.97 30.87
CA GLY A 96 5.18 -4.86 31.23
C GLY A 96 4.37 -3.92 30.34
N ARG A 97 4.75 -3.77 29.07
CA ARG A 97 4.03 -2.95 28.09
C ARG A 97 3.17 -3.84 27.19
N ASP A 98 2.02 -3.35 26.78
CA ASP A 98 1.11 -4.09 25.91
C ASP A 98 1.71 -4.27 24.50
N ILE A 99 1.90 -5.54 24.10
CA ILE A 99 2.51 -5.90 22.82
C ILE A 99 1.61 -5.47 21.65
N LEU A 100 0.28 -5.63 21.76
CA LEU A 100 -0.65 -5.25 20.70
C LEU A 100 -0.61 -3.76 20.42
N MET A 101 -0.65 -2.94 21.49
CA MET A 101 -0.59 -1.49 21.35
C MET A 101 0.74 -1.06 20.73
N ARG A 102 1.84 -1.67 21.10
CA ARG A 102 3.15 -1.39 20.50
C ARG A 102 3.22 -1.74 19.04
N ILE A 103 2.60 -2.84 18.60
CA ILE A 103 2.54 -3.23 17.20
C ILE A 103 1.71 -2.21 16.40
N LEU A 104 0.53 -1.82 16.90
CA LEU A 104 -0.33 -0.86 16.22
C LEU A 104 0.34 0.51 16.06
N TRP A 105 0.97 1.04 17.09
CA TRP A 105 1.72 2.30 17.01
C TRP A 105 3.01 2.16 16.22
N GLY A 106 3.70 1.02 16.32
CA GLY A 106 4.90 0.72 15.53
C GLY A 106 4.66 0.66 14.03
N ALA A 107 3.47 0.21 13.59
CA ALA A 107 3.10 0.16 12.18
C ALA A 107 3.22 1.52 11.49
N ARG A 108 2.90 2.62 12.16
CA ARG A 108 3.04 3.99 11.66
C ARG A 108 4.50 4.32 11.31
N TYR A 109 5.42 4.03 12.22
CA TYR A 109 6.85 4.30 12.01
C TYR A 109 7.41 3.41 10.90
N SER A 110 7.01 2.15 10.85
CA SER A 110 7.42 1.22 9.80
C SER A 110 6.96 1.66 8.41
N LEU A 111 5.72 2.12 8.28
CA LEU A 111 5.20 2.65 7.01
C LEU A 111 5.94 3.91 6.59
N PHE A 112 6.16 4.85 7.50
CA PHE A 112 6.88 6.08 7.22
C PHE A 112 8.33 5.82 6.75
N MET A 113 9.06 4.97 7.50
CA MET A 113 10.43 4.61 7.15
C MET A 113 10.51 3.85 5.81
N SER A 114 9.56 2.95 5.55
CA SER A 114 9.49 2.22 4.28
C SER A 114 9.24 3.17 3.12
N LEU A 115 8.31 4.11 3.26
CA LEU A 115 8.00 5.10 2.22
C LEU A 115 9.21 5.99 1.92
N LEU A 116 9.91 6.43 2.96
CA LEU A 116 11.13 7.23 2.83
C LEU A 116 12.22 6.44 2.10
N SER A 117 12.45 5.18 2.49
CA SER A 117 13.44 4.30 1.86
C SER A 117 13.13 4.03 0.39
N ILE A 118 11.86 3.76 0.05
CA ILE A 118 11.43 3.55 -1.33
C ILE A 118 11.60 4.84 -2.14
N GLY A 119 11.28 6.00 -1.57
CA GLY A 119 11.48 7.29 -2.20
C GLY A 119 12.94 7.53 -2.57
N PHE A 120 13.87 7.32 -1.65
CA PHE A 120 15.30 7.41 -1.91
C PHE A 120 15.77 6.40 -2.97
N ALA A 121 15.34 5.14 -2.85
CA ALA A 121 15.71 4.10 -3.81
C ALA A 121 15.20 4.43 -5.23
N LEU A 122 14.01 5.00 -5.35
CA LEU A 122 13.42 5.36 -6.63
C LEU A 122 14.17 6.53 -7.28
N VAL A 123 14.51 7.54 -6.51
CA VAL A 123 15.29 8.69 -7.00
C VAL A 123 16.69 8.26 -7.44
N LEU A 124 17.43 7.58 -6.56
CA LEU A 124 18.80 7.17 -6.86
C LEU A 124 18.84 6.10 -7.97
N GLY A 125 18.00 5.08 -7.88
CA GLY A 125 17.91 4.03 -8.88
C GLY A 125 17.43 4.54 -10.23
N GLY A 126 16.46 5.46 -10.23
CA GLY A 126 15.96 6.12 -11.45
C GLY A 126 17.03 6.98 -12.12
N MET A 127 17.78 7.77 -11.36
CA MET A 127 18.91 8.57 -11.89
C MET A 127 20.00 7.68 -12.47
N LEU A 128 20.44 6.67 -11.72
CA LEU A 128 21.48 5.74 -12.18
C LEU A 128 21.01 4.92 -13.39
N GLY A 129 19.75 4.48 -13.37
CA GLY A 129 19.15 3.76 -14.50
C GLY A 129 19.03 4.64 -15.76
N ALA A 130 18.64 5.90 -15.61
CA ALA A 130 18.58 6.85 -16.72
C ALA A 130 19.99 7.12 -17.32
N ILE A 131 21.00 7.31 -16.46
CA ILE A 131 22.39 7.50 -16.90
C ILE A 131 22.90 6.24 -17.62
N ALA A 132 22.70 5.06 -17.02
CA ALA A 132 23.13 3.81 -17.62
C ALA A 132 22.43 3.54 -18.96
N GLY A 133 21.12 3.84 -19.06
CA GLY A 133 20.37 3.72 -20.30
C GLY A 133 20.83 4.70 -21.40
N TYR A 134 21.27 5.89 -21.00
CA TYR A 134 21.79 6.87 -21.95
C TYR A 134 23.18 6.53 -22.49
N PHE A 135 24.07 6.05 -21.63
CA PHE A 135 25.46 5.72 -22.01
C PHE A 135 25.66 4.27 -22.41
N GLY A 136 24.75 3.37 -22.12
CA GLY A 136 24.90 1.92 -22.29
C GLY A 136 24.09 1.32 -23.43
N GLY A 137 23.63 2.15 -24.40
CA GLY A 137 22.88 1.72 -25.59
C GLY A 137 23.81 1.19 -26.69
#